data_e99eb79db43949fc758bdbafc592f6bb
#
_entry.id   e99eb79db43949fc758bdbafc592f6bb
#
_cell.length_a   1.000
_cell.length_b   1.000
_cell.length_c   1.000
_cell.angle_alpha   90.00
_cell.angle_beta   90.00
_cell.angle_gamma   90.00
#
_symmetry.space_group_name_H-M   'P 1'
#
loop_
_entity.id
_entity.type
_entity.pdbx_description
1 polymer ?
#
loop_
_entity_poly.entity_id
_entity_poly.type
_entity_poly.pdbx_seq_one_letter_code
_entity_poly.pdbx_strand_id
1 'polypeptide(L)'
;MASLKRTADSTLAKKVNTMLVLDAVRKYSPLSRADVAKLTKLSPSTVSAIVSELVSAGLVTEAKGAPTGVAGRRPILLSLNAGASLAAIIDVQVTRILYGVIDLAGNPVSIMKEEADLSSPANTVDQVLKAAARALSRLPRASAGAAAGIGVAVPGMVDTRTGVILRSTRLRWVNLALAQRLEREFGLPVLVERDVRAAAWGERCYGHARNVADFVYVTVGEGGFGAGLVMNGKPYVGARMHAGELGHMTVDMRGQRCSCGNIGCLAEVASSAIREWKAGGAGDALVEYTATGLVSLINLLDPELAVLGGDIGSLPEFAARVEAVARERALLAPGQMPRVVSSQLGDMGVALGLAGLVFDKFYWGEALAHDLPAVAERATVSYRS
;
A
#
# COMPACT_ATOMS: atom_id res chain seq x y z
N MET A 1 28.50 12.85 -31.41
CA MET A 1 28.54 12.30 -30.05
C MET A 1 28.66 13.47 -29.07
N ALA A 2 27.54 14.02 -28.58
CA ALA A 2 27.53 15.10 -27.62
C ALA A 2 27.29 14.46 -26.22
N SER A 3 28.32 14.49 -25.37
CA SER A 3 28.28 14.06 -23.98
C SER A 3 27.39 15.02 -23.20
N LEU A 4 26.16 14.60 -22.88
CA LEU A 4 25.31 15.25 -21.89
C LEU A 4 25.91 14.96 -20.50
N LYS A 5 26.85 15.78 -20.04
CA LYS A 5 27.16 15.90 -18.63
C LYS A 5 25.97 16.59 -17.94
N ARG A 6 25.07 15.80 -17.36
CA ARG A 6 24.13 16.31 -16.36
C ARG A 6 24.94 16.69 -15.13
N THR A 7 25.20 17.97 -14.96
CA THR A 7 25.55 18.53 -13.65
C THR A 7 24.37 18.23 -12.75
N ALA A 8 24.60 17.43 -11.68
CA ALA A 8 23.60 17.21 -10.65
C ALA A 8 23.28 18.58 -10.05
N ASP A 9 22.05 19.06 -10.25
CA ASP A 9 21.56 20.28 -9.65
C ASP A 9 21.64 20.08 -8.12
N SER A 10 22.30 20.99 -7.43
CA SER A 10 22.47 20.95 -5.96
C SER A 10 21.11 20.82 -5.26
N THR A 11 20.08 21.35 -5.85
CA THR A 11 18.69 21.31 -5.40
C THR A 11 18.12 19.89 -5.49
N LEU A 12 18.38 19.16 -6.57
CA LEU A 12 17.97 17.77 -6.71
C LEU A 12 18.69 16.86 -5.70
N ALA A 13 19.98 17.09 -5.51
CA ALA A 13 20.76 16.36 -4.49
C ALA A 13 20.23 16.62 -3.07
N LYS A 14 19.91 17.88 -2.75
CA LYS A 14 19.30 18.24 -1.45
C LYS A 14 17.95 17.51 -1.27
N LYS A 15 17.09 17.51 -2.28
CA LYS A 15 15.79 16.81 -2.25
C LYS A 15 15.95 15.32 -1.99
N VAL A 16 16.83 14.65 -2.74
CA VAL A 16 17.11 13.22 -2.57
C VAL A 16 17.61 12.94 -1.15
N ASN A 17 18.54 13.73 -0.64
CA ASN A 17 19.08 13.58 0.71
C ASN A 17 18.00 13.80 1.78
N THR A 18 17.14 14.79 1.62
CA THR A 18 16.01 15.04 2.53
C THR A 18 15.04 13.85 2.55
N MET A 19 14.72 13.28 1.39
CA MET A 19 13.88 12.07 1.31
C MET A 19 14.54 10.88 2.00
N LEU A 20 15.85 10.66 1.83
CA LEU A 20 16.59 9.59 2.49
C LEU A 20 16.55 9.73 4.02
N VAL A 21 16.78 10.95 4.53
CA VAL A 21 16.72 11.21 5.98
C VAL A 21 15.31 10.99 6.53
N LEU A 22 14.31 11.50 5.83
CA LEU A 22 12.92 11.36 6.25
C LEU A 22 12.43 9.90 6.21
N ASP A 23 12.81 9.15 5.18
CA ASP A 23 12.50 7.72 5.06
C ASP A 23 13.17 6.91 6.18
N ALA A 24 14.43 7.25 6.54
CA ALA A 24 15.10 6.63 7.67
C ALA A 24 14.36 6.92 9.00
N VAL A 25 13.92 8.17 9.24
CA VAL A 25 13.12 8.51 10.42
C VAL A 25 11.79 7.79 10.40
N ARG A 26 11.08 7.77 9.28
CA ARG A 26 9.79 7.07 9.13
C ARG A 26 9.89 5.58 9.46
N LYS A 27 10.95 4.92 8.98
CA LYS A 27 11.10 3.46 9.11
C LYS A 27 11.66 3.00 10.44
N TYR A 28 12.58 3.78 11.03
CA TYR A 28 13.42 3.29 12.12
C TYR A 28 13.31 4.13 13.41
N SER A 29 12.43 5.15 13.46
CA SER A 29 12.29 5.93 14.70
C SER A 29 11.80 5.08 15.88
N PRO A 30 12.27 5.41 17.10
CA PRO A 30 13.12 6.54 17.44
C PRO A 30 14.61 6.26 17.16
N LEU A 31 15.35 7.21 16.56
CA LEU A 31 16.77 7.07 16.23
C LEU A 31 17.52 8.40 16.38
N SER A 32 18.84 8.33 16.64
CA SER A 32 19.67 9.53 16.74
C SER A 32 20.11 10.05 15.37
N ARG A 33 20.56 11.33 15.30
CA ARG A 33 21.18 11.89 14.08
C ARG A 33 22.38 11.07 13.60
N ALA A 34 23.13 10.45 14.53
CA ALA A 34 24.25 9.57 14.19
C ALA A 34 23.77 8.27 13.52
N ASP A 35 22.66 7.71 13.97
CA ASP A 35 22.06 6.52 13.35
C ASP A 35 21.53 6.84 11.94
N VAL A 36 20.89 8.01 11.76
CA VAL A 36 20.49 8.49 10.45
C VAL A 36 21.69 8.61 9.51
N ALA A 37 22.81 9.18 9.97
CA ALA A 37 24.01 9.32 9.16
C ALA A 37 24.58 7.95 8.74
N LYS A 38 24.58 6.96 9.64
CA LYS A 38 25.00 5.58 9.34
C LYS A 38 24.08 4.91 8.30
N LEU A 39 22.76 5.03 8.48
CA LEU A 39 21.76 4.42 7.58
C LEU A 39 21.79 5.03 6.19
N THR A 40 21.87 6.35 6.10
CA THR A 40 21.80 7.09 4.84
C THR A 40 23.15 7.24 4.13
N LYS A 41 24.26 6.97 4.83
CA LYS A 41 25.64 7.22 4.39
C LYS A 41 25.92 8.70 4.06
N LEU A 42 25.11 9.61 4.61
CA LEU A 42 25.31 11.05 4.50
C LEU A 42 26.28 11.56 5.59
N SER A 43 26.93 12.69 5.33
CA SER A 43 27.79 13.32 6.33
C SER A 43 26.97 13.78 7.55
N PRO A 44 27.53 13.74 8.77
CA PRO A 44 26.83 14.22 9.98
C PRO A 44 26.37 15.68 9.88
N SER A 45 27.10 16.52 9.18
CA SER A 45 26.73 17.91 8.93
C SER A 45 25.50 18.03 8.03
N THR A 46 25.45 17.24 6.93
CA THR A 46 24.30 17.17 6.03
C THR A 46 23.06 16.70 6.77
N VAL A 47 23.17 15.61 7.53
CA VAL A 47 22.07 15.08 8.34
C VAL A 47 21.58 16.12 9.34
N SER A 48 22.49 16.80 10.04
CA SER A 48 22.12 17.82 11.03
C SER A 48 21.38 19.00 10.41
N ALA A 49 21.79 19.47 9.23
CA ALA A 49 21.10 20.54 8.51
C ALA A 49 19.67 20.09 8.10
N ILE A 50 19.55 18.93 7.46
CA ILE A 50 18.27 18.38 7.01
C ILE A 50 17.32 18.13 8.19
N VAL A 51 17.80 17.50 9.27
CA VAL A 51 16.96 17.24 10.45
C VAL A 51 16.47 18.56 11.05
N SER A 52 17.30 19.60 11.11
CA SER A 52 16.87 20.91 11.63
C SER A 52 15.78 21.53 10.77
N GLU A 53 15.85 21.40 9.44
CA GLU A 53 14.79 21.81 8.53
C GLU A 53 13.50 21.01 8.76
N LEU A 54 13.59 19.68 8.90
CA LEU A 54 12.43 18.80 9.15
C LEU A 54 11.76 19.08 10.51
N VAL A 55 12.54 19.39 11.54
CA VAL A 55 12.03 19.81 12.85
C VAL A 55 11.33 21.16 12.75
N SER A 56 11.93 22.13 12.06
CA SER A 56 11.34 23.45 11.85
C SER A 56 10.04 23.38 11.03
N ALA A 57 9.94 22.44 10.08
CA ALA A 57 8.74 22.16 9.32
C ALA A 57 7.69 21.35 10.12
N GLY A 58 7.98 20.96 11.36
CA GLY A 58 7.06 20.17 12.20
C GLY A 58 6.91 18.71 11.78
N LEU A 59 7.74 18.20 10.87
CA LEU A 59 7.67 16.82 10.35
C LEU A 59 8.35 15.80 11.28
N VAL A 60 9.34 16.25 12.01
CA VAL A 60 10.14 15.45 12.95
C VAL A 60 10.14 16.11 14.32
N THR A 61 10.06 15.31 15.35
CA THR A 61 10.17 15.75 16.74
C THR A 61 11.49 15.24 17.34
N GLU A 62 12.02 16.00 18.31
CA GLU A 62 13.20 15.63 19.07
C GLU A 62 12.84 15.39 20.53
N ALA A 63 13.29 14.26 21.08
CA ALA A 63 13.14 13.93 22.49
C ALA A 63 14.47 13.46 23.09
N LYS A 64 14.68 13.73 24.38
CA LYS A 64 15.85 13.20 25.11
C LYS A 64 15.68 11.70 25.31
N GLY A 65 16.65 10.91 24.84
CA GLY A 65 16.68 9.47 25.06
C GLY A 65 16.86 9.10 26.55
N ALA A 66 16.58 7.84 26.88
CA ALA A 66 16.85 7.30 28.21
C ALA A 66 18.34 7.39 28.58
N PRO A 67 18.70 7.49 29.87
CA PRO A 67 20.06 7.42 30.29
C PRO A 67 20.69 6.08 29.90
N THR A 68 21.81 6.11 29.20
CA THR A 68 22.52 4.88 28.75
C THR A 68 23.43 4.25 29.79
N GLY A 69 23.46 4.75 31.02
CA GLY A 69 24.34 4.25 32.09
C GLY A 69 25.82 4.54 31.90
N VAL A 70 26.24 5.05 30.75
CA VAL A 70 27.60 5.46 30.43
C VAL A 70 27.74 6.97 30.58
N ALA A 71 28.81 7.47 31.20
CA ALA A 71 29.05 8.89 31.29
C ALA A 71 29.14 9.53 29.90
N GLY A 72 28.16 10.38 29.56
CA GLY A 72 28.05 11.07 28.26
C GLY A 72 26.75 11.86 28.12
N ARG A 73 26.72 12.74 27.10
CA ARG A 73 25.52 13.52 26.78
C ARG A 73 24.40 12.55 26.28
N ARG A 74 23.22 12.64 26.88
CA ARG A 74 22.05 11.84 26.44
C ARG A 74 21.79 12.04 24.94
N PRO A 75 21.57 10.96 24.18
CA PRO A 75 21.24 11.10 22.76
C PRO A 75 19.90 11.82 22.59
N ILE A 76 19.85 12.70 21.60
CA ILE A 76 18.58 13.26 21.12
C ILE A 76 18.04 12.27 20.10
N LEU A 77 16.83 11.78 20.35
CA LEU A 77 16.13 10.85 19.48
C LEU A 77 15.13 11.59 18.61
N LEU A 78 15.11 11.23 17.35
CA LEU A 78 14.22 11.74 16.32
C LEU A 78 13.04 10.79 16.17
N SER A 79 11.85 11.34 16.07
CA SER A 79 10.63 10.60 15.72
C SER A 79 9.82 11.38 14.70
N LEU A 80 9.08 10.66 13.88
CA LEU A 80 8.11 11.29 12.98
C LEU A 80 7.03 11.99 13.82
N ASN A 81 6.66 13.22 13.46
CA ASN A 81 5.51 13.87 14.07
C ASN A 81 4.22 13.30 13.48
N ALA A 82 3.61 12.36 14.19
CA ALA A 82 2.41 11.68 13.73
C ALA A 82 1.26 12.65 13.38
N GLY A 83 1.11 13.72 14.17
CA GLY A 83 0.07 14.73 13.98
C GLY A 83 0.36 15.76 12.89
N ALA A 84 1.51 15.70 12.22
CA ALA A 84 1.89 16.67 11.19
C ALA A 84 0.97 16.63 9.96
N SER A 85 0.40 15.48 9.66
CA SER A 85 -0.61 15.33 8.60
C SER A 85 -1.53 14.14 8.84
N LEU A 86 -2.71 14.17 8.23
CA LEU A 86 -3.77 13.18 8.36
C LEU A 86 -4.28 12.77 6.98
N ALA A 87 -4.62 11.51 6.80
CA ALA A 87 -5.29 11.00 5.61
C ALA A 87 -6.71 10.54 5.95
N ALA A 88 -7.71 11.02 5.22
CA ALA A 88 -9.03 10.42 5.23
C ALA A 88 -9.02 9.18 4.33
N ILE A 89 -9.49 8.05 4.82
CA ILE A 89 -9.51 6.78 4.08
C ILE A 89 -10.91 6.21 3.96
N ILE A 90 -11.21 5.63 2.82
CA ILE A 90 -12.45 4.92 2.53
C ILE A 90 -12.12 3.61 1.82
N ASP A 91 -12.38 2.48 2.46
CA ASP A 91 -12.24 1.15 1.86
C ASP A 91 -13.63 0.61 1.53
N VAL A 92 -13.95 0.58 0.23
CA VAL A 92 -15.23 0.11 -0.29
C VAL A 92 -15.15 -1.40 -0.52
N GLN A 93 -15.77 -2.15 0.36
CA GLN A 93 -15.89 -3.60 0.25
C GLN A 93 -17.24 -3.98 -0.40
N VAL A 94 -17.55 -5.26 -0.56
CA VAL A 94 -18.75 -5.66 -1.29
C VAL A 94 -20.06 -5.34 -0.56
N THR A 95 -20.07 -5.49 0.77
CA THR A 95 -21.27 -5.32 1.62
C THR A 95 -21.11 -4.25 2.68
N ARG A 96 -19.97 -3.59 2.76
CA ARG A 96 -19.64 -2.64 3.81
C ARG A 96 -18.62 -1.62 3.35
N ILE A 97 -18.57 -0.50 4.05
CA ILE A 97 -17.53 0.52 3.90
C ILE A 97 -16.79 0.67 5.22
N LEU A 98 -15.46 0.56 5.19
CA LEU A 98 -14.60 1.00 6.27
C LEU A 98 -14.10 2.40 5.93
N TYR A 99 -14.24 3.34 6.88
CA TYR A 99 -13.76 4.70 6.68
C TYR A 99 -13.20 5.29 7.96
N GLY A 100 -12.34 6.29 7.82
CA GLY A 100 -11.76 6.95 8.98
C GLY A 100 -10.62 7.88 8.65
N VAL A 101 -9.81 8.14 9.66
CA VAL A 101 -8.65 9.02 9.61
C VAL A 101 -7.44 8.29 10.18
N ILE A 102 -6.33 8.37 9.46
CA ILE A 102 -5.04 7.79 9.86
C ILE A 102 -4.01 8.92 9.87
N ASP A 103 -3.15 8.94 10.89
CA ASP A 103 -2.06 9.90 11.02
C ASP A 103 -0.84 9.51 10.20
N LEU A 104 0.14 10.41 10.12
CA LEU A 104 1.35 10.25 9.31
C LEU A 104 2.21 9.04 9.75
N ALA A 105 2.11 8.61 11.00
CA ALA A 105 2.81 7.43 11.51
C ALA A 105 2.05 6.12 11.29
N GLY A 106 0.82 6.18 10.76
CA GLY A 106 -0.03 5.02 10.52
C GLY A 106 -0.93 4.66 11.72
N ASN A 107 -1.03 5.53 12.73
CA ASN A 107 -1.95 5.26 13.83
C ASN A 107 -3.37 5.67 13.42
N PRO A 108 -4.38 4.83 13.69
CA PRO A 108 -5.76 5.20 13.45
C PRO A 108 -6.21 6.26 14.47
N VAL A 109 -6.62 7.43 13.98
CA VAL A 109 -7.25 8.48 14.77
C VAL A 109 -8.73 8.16 14.99
N SER A 110 -9.39 7.68 13.95
CA SER A 110 -10.74 7.13 14.02
C SER A 110 -10.93 6.11 12.91
N ILE A 111 -11.59 4.99 13.21
CA ILE A 111 -11.98 3.99 12.22
C ILE A 111 -13.41 3.56 12.50
N MET A 112 -14.21 3.55 11.47
CA MET A 112 -15.61 3.11 11.49
C MET A 112 -15.83 2.09 10.40
N LYS A 113 -16.75 1.16 10.64
CA LYS A 113 -17.14 0.12 9.71
C LYS A 113 -18.65 0.06 9.69
N GLU A 114 -19.25 0.24 8.54
CA GLU A 114 -20.69 0.28 8.37
C GLU A 114 -21.13 -0.64 7.23
N GLU A 115 -22.20 -1.37 7.44
CA GLU A 115 -22.89 -2.07 6.36
C GLU A 115 -23.42 -1.03 5.37
N ALA A 116 -23.31 -1.35 4.08
CA ALA A 116 -23.70 -0.45 3.01
C ALA A 116 -24.36 -1.22 1.87
N ASP A 117 -25.47 -0.67 1.38
CA ASP A 117 -26.07 -1.16 0.15
C ASP A 117 -25.31 -0.61 -1.06
N LEU A 118 -24.50 -1.46 -1.63
CA LEU A 118 -23.63 -1.15 -2.79
C LEU A 118 -24.15 -1.78 -4.08
N SER A 119 -25.44 -2.14 -4.11
CA SER A 119 -26.09 -2.86 -5.21
C SER A 119 -26.22 -2.06 -6.51
N SER A 120 -26.21 -0.72 -6.43
CA SER A 120 -26.26 0.15 -7.60
C SER A 120 -25.10 1.16 -7.62
N PRO A 121 -24.60 1.56 -8.82
CA PRO A 121 -23.54 2.55 -8.94
C PRO A 121 -23.87 3.90 -8.29
N ALA A 122 -25.09 4.39 -8.48
CA ALA A 122 -25.52 5.69 -7.93
C ALA A 122 -25.57 5.66 -6.40
N ASN A 123 -26.16 4.61 -5.82
CA ASN A 123 -26.25 4.43 -4.38
C ASN A 123 -24.86 4.30 -3.74
N THR A 124 -23.97 3.54 -4.40
CA THR A 124 -22.60 3.36 -3.90
C THR A 124 -21.80 4.66 -3.90
N VAL A 125 -21.93 5.48 -4.95
CA VAL A 125 -21.27 6.81 -4.98
C VAL A 125 -21.76 7.67 -3.83
N ASP A 126 -23.07 7.71 -3.58
CA ASP A 126 -23.66 8.45 -2.47
C ASP A 126 -23.16 7.95 -1.10
N GLN A 127 -23.06 6.63 -0.92
CA GLN A 127 -22.49 6.02 0.28
C GLN A 127 -21.01 6.39 0.47
N VAL A 128 -20.21 6.39 -0.59
CA VAL A 128 -18.79 6.80 -0.54
C VAL A 128 -18.66 8.28 -0.17
N LEU A 129 -19.49 9.15 -0.73
CA LEU A 129 -19.51 10.59 -0.37
C LEU A 129 -19.87 10.78 1.10
N LYS A 130 -20.88 10.07 1.60
CA LYS A 130 -21.26 10.09 3.03
C LYS A 130 -20.13 9.58 3.92
N ALA A 131 -19.48 8.51 3.56
CA ALA A 131 -18.34 7.97 4.31
C ALA A 131 -17.16 8.97 4.35
N ALA A 132 -16.85 9.62 3.22
CA ALA A 132 -15.84 10.66 3.15
C ALA A 132 -16.18 11.87 4.05
N ALA A 133 -17.41 12.37 4.00
CA ALA A 133 -17.87 13.46 4.86
C ALA A 133 -17.76 13.10 6.35
N ARG A 134 -18.14 11.87 6.73
CA ARG A 134 -18.03 11.37 8.09
C ARG A 134 -16.57 11.20 8.52
N ALA A 135 -15.69 10.70 7.67
CA ALA A 135 -14.26 10.61 7.95
C ALA A 135 -13.67 12.00 8.20
N LEU A 136 -13.94 12.95 7.31
CA LEU A 136 -13.46 14.32 7.42
C LEU A 136 -14.00 15.05 8.67
N SER A 137 -15.25 14.80 9.07
CA SER A 137 -15.82 15.38 10.30
C SER A 137 -15.13 14.91 11.57
N ARG A 138 -14.33 13.86 11.51
CA ARG A 138 -13.55 13.31 12.63
C ARG A 138 -12.11 13.83 12.68
N LEU A 139 -11.72 14.69 11.76
CA LEU A 139 -10.45 15.39 11.85
C LEU A 139 -10.42 16.24 13.14
N PRO A 140 -9.36 16.16 13.94
CA PRO A 140 -9.21 17.01 15.11
C PRO A 140 -9.28 18.48 14.71
N ARG A 141 -10.03 19.30 15.46
CA ARG A 141 -10.21 20.74 15.13
C ARG A 141 -8.88 21.50 14.99
N ALA A 142 -7.89 21.14 15.81
CA ALA A 142 -6.54 21.72 15.73
C ALA A 142 -5.77 21.30 14.47
N SER A 143 -6.21 20.25 13.79
CA SER A 143 -5.55 19.66 12.61
C SER A 143 -6.42 19.77 11.35
N ALA A 144 -7.48 20.58 11.36
CA ALA A 144 -8.42 20.70 10.24
C ALA A 144 -7.77 21.17 8.92
N GLY A 145 -6.58 21.82 9.01
CA GLY A 145 -5.77 22.19 7.85
C GLY A 145 -4.68 21.17 7.48
N ALA A 146 -4.57 20.04 8.21
CA ALA A 146 -3.49 19.07 8.07
C ALA A 146 -3.89 17.82 7.26
N ALA A 147 -5.07 17.79 6.62
CA ALA A 147 -5.47 16.67 5.78
C ALA A 147 -4.66 16.67 4.46
N ALA A 148 -3.82 15.65 4.26
CA ALA A 148 -3.05 15.46 3.03
C ALA A 148 -3.96 15.15 1.83
N GLY A 149 -5.10 14.51 2.06
CA GLY A 149 -6.03 14.11 1.01
C GLY A 149 -6.96 12.99 1.43
N ILE A 150 -7.70 12.48 0.44
CA ILE A 150 -8.64 11.38 0.60
C ILE A 150 -8.11 10.17 -0.20
N GLY A 151 -7.99 9.02 0.46
CA GLY A 151 -7.70 7.73 -0.20
C GLY A 151 -8.96 6.88 -0.28
N VAL A 152 -9.25 6.34 -1.46
CA VAL A 152 -10.38 5.40 -1.66
C VAL A 152 -9.86 4.11 -2.25
N ALA A 153 -10.13 2.98 -1.60
CA ALA A 153 -9.91 1.66 -2.16
C ALA A 153 -11.21 1.08 -2.70
N VAL A 154 -11.12 0.40 -3.83
CA VAL A 154 -12.27 -0.28 -4.44
C VAL A 154 -11.85 -1.62 -5.02
N PRO A 155 -12.73 -2.64 -5.01
CA PRO A 155 -12.50 -3.89 -5.73
C PRO A 155 -12.73 -3.66 -7.24
N GLY A 156 -11.70 -3.77 -8.04
CA GLY A 156 -11.79 -3.62 -9.50
C GLY A 156 -10.57 -2.98 -10.15
N MET A 157 -10.72 -2.64 -11.42
CA MET A 157 -9.68 -2.02 -12.22
C MET A 157 -9.75 -0.49 -12.09
N VAL A 158 -8.65 0.13 -11.68
CA VAL A 158 -8.55 1.58 -11.45
C VAL A 158 -7.41 2.16 -12.27
N ASP A 159 -7.67 3.21 -13.02
CA ASP A 159 -6.62 4.10 -13.51
C ASP A 159 -6.23 5.07 -12.39
N THR A 160 -5.15 4.77 -11.70
CA THR A 160 -4.68 5.52 -10.53
C THR A 160 -4.15 6.91 -10.86
N ARG A 161 -3.87 7.21 -12.14
CA ARG A 161 -3.44 8.53 -12.58
C ARG A 161 -4.60 9.52 -12.61
N THR A 162 -5.78 9.03 -13.04
CA THR A 162 -6.99 9.84 -13.19
C THR A 162 -8.01 9.61 -12.08
N GLY A 163 -7.83 8.55 -11.26
CA GLY A 163 -8.79 8.14 -10.25
C GLY A 163 -10.12 7.63 -10.82
N VAL A 164 -10.10 7.19 -12.08
CA VAL A 164 -11.26 6.59 -12.75
C VAL A 164 -11.30 5.10 -12.49
N ILE A 165 -12.44 4.61 -12.02
CA ILE A 165 -12.71 3.18 -11.92
C ILE A 165 -13.12 2.71 -13.31
N LEU A 166 -12.23 1.97 -13.99
CA LEU A 166 -12.46 1.48 -15.33
C LEU A 166 -13.54 0.41 -15.34
N ARG A 167 -13.45 -0.53 -14.40
CA ARG A 167 -14.43 -1.59 -14.23
C ARG A 167 -14.37 -2.20 -12.84
N SER A 168 -15.51 -2.34 -12.19
CA SER A 168 -15.68 -3.18 -11.01
C SER A 168 -16.81 -4.16 -11.26
N THR A 169 -16.49 -5.44 -11.45
CA THR A 169 -17.49 -6.47 -11.72
C THR A 169 -18.41 -6.68 -10.52
N ARG A 170 -17.83 -6.59 -9.31
CA ARG A 170 -18.56 -6.77 -8.04
C ARG A 170 -19.51 -5.63 -7.72
N LEU A 171 -19.09 -4.39 -7.99
CA LEU A 171 -19.87 -3.18 -7.75
C LEU A 171 -20.66 -2.73 -8.99
N ARG A 172 -20.54 -3.47 -10.12
CA ARG A 172 -21.19 -3.18 -11.41
C ARG A 172 -20.89 -1.77 -11.93
N TRP A 173 -19.69 -1.27 -11.68
CA TRP A 173 -19.24 0.04 -12.15
C TRP A 173 -18.47 -0.07 -13.46
N VAL A 174 -18.65 0.93 -14.32
CA VAL A 174 -17.92 1.09 -15.57
C VAL A 174 -17.63 2.58 -15.77
N ASN A 175 -16.37 2.93 -16.01
CA ASN A 175 -15.91 4.29 -16.31
C ASN A 175 -16.41 5.35 -15.32
N LEU A 176 -16.29 5.08 -14.02
CA LEU A 176 -16.71 6.01 -12.97
C LEU A 176 -15.57 6.93 -12.55
N ALA A 177 -15.71 8.24 -12.81
CA ALA A 177 -14.76 9.28 -12.40
C ALA A 177 -14.94 9.64 -10.91
N LEU A 178 -14.61 8.70 -10.00
CA LEU A 178 -14.86 8.84 -8.56
C LEU A 178 -13.98 9.93 -7.93
N ALA A 179 -12.69 9.98 -8.28
CA ALA A 179 -11.78 11.00 -7.74
C ALA A 179 -12.30 12.40 -8.00
N GLN A 180 -12.61 12.73 -9.26
CA GLN A 180 -13.09 14.05 -9.64
C GLN A 180 -14.37 14.47 -8.88
N ARG A 181 -15.25 13.50 -8.59
CA ARG A 181 -16.47 13.78 -7.84
C ARG A 181 -16.20 14.13 -6.39
N LEU A 182 -15.30 13.39 -5.73
CA LEU A 182 -14.88 13.66 -4.35
C LEU A 182 -14.07 14.96 -4.25
N GLU A 183 -13.18 15.22 -5.21
CA GLU A 183 -12.40 16.47 -5.25
C GLU A 183 -13.29 17.71 -5.36
N ARG A 184 -14.34 17.65 -6.19
CA ARG A 184 -15.32 18.75 -6.30
C ARG A 184 -16.11 18.98 -5.02
N GLU A 185 -16.46 17.89 -4.32
CA GLU A 185 -17.28 17.97 -3.09
C GLU A 185 -16.48 18.48 -1.89
N PHE A 186 -15.22 18.02 -1.75
CA PHE A 186 -14.45 18.24 -0.53
C PHE A 186 -13.29 19.21 -0.69
N GLY A 187 -12.91 19.59 -1.90
CA GLY A 187 -11.78 20.50 -2.15
C GLY A 187 -10.41 19.93 -1.75
N LEU A 188 -10.32 18.61 -1.56
CA LEU A 188 -9.09 17.91 -1.18
C LEU A 188 -8.62 17.01 -2.33
N PRO A 189 -7.30 16.78 -2.49
CA PRO A 189 -6.81 15.85 -3.48
C PRO A 189 -7.27 14.42 -3.17
N VAL A 190 -7.61 13.66 -4.19
CA VAL A 190 -8.15 12.29 -4.06
C VAL A 190 -7.28 11.28 -4.78
N LEU A 191 -7.00 10.19 -4.10
CA LEU A 191 -6.38 9.00 -4.66
C LEU A 191 -7.41 7.86 -4.68
N VAL A 192 -7.65 7.25 -5.85
CA VAL A 192 -8.43 6.02 -5.95
C VAL A 192 -7.49 4.89 -6.31
N GLU A 193 -7.55 3.81 -5.55
CA GLU A 193 -6.66 2.66 -5.71
C GLU A 193 -7.44 1.34 -5.64
N ARG A 194 -6.84 0.28 -6.16
CA ARG A 194 -7.33 -1.08 -6.00
C ARG A 194 -7.03 -1.58 -4.58
N ASP A 195 -8.00 -2.21 -3.96
CA ASP A 195 -7.93 -2.74 -2.59
C ASP A 195 -6.67 -3.60 -2.31
N VAL A 196 -6.41 -4.58 -3.16
CA VAL A 196 -5.25 -5.48 -3.00
C VAL A 196 -3.90 -4.77 -3.17
N ARG A 197 -3.81 -3.73 -4.03
CA ARG A 197 -2.58 -2.93 -4.16
C ARG A 197 -2.39 -2.00 -2.96
N ALA A 198 -3.48 -1.44 -2.45
CA ALA A 198 -3.44 -0.70 -1.19
C ALA A 198 -2.97 -1.60 -0.04
N ALA A 199 -3.51 -2.83 0.09
CA ALA A 199 -3.08 -3.78 1.10
C ALA A 199 -1.58 -4.12 1.00
N ALA A 200 -1.08 -4.38 -0.22
CA ALA A 200 0.35 -4.58 -0.46
C ALA A 200 1.19 -3.36 0.00
N TRP A 201 0.71 -2.15 -0.28
CA TRP A 201 1.39 -0.94 0.19
C TRP A 201 1.33 -0.78 1.71
N GLY A 202 0.26 -1.24 2.34
CA GLY A 202 0.17 -1.33 3.80
C GLY A 202 1.28 -2.20 4.39
N GLU A 203 1.51 -3.39 3.82
CA GLU A 203 2.62 -4.26 4.21
C GLU A 203 3.99 -3.60 4.00
N ARG A 204 4.15 -2.83 2.94
CA ARG A 204 5.38 -2.08 2.64
C ARG A 204 5.64 -0.96 3.65
N CYS A 205 4.59 -0.29 4.11
CA CYS A 205 4.72 0.83 5.05
C CYS A 205 4.75 0.39 6.51
N TYR A 206 3.93 -0.59 6.88
CA TYR A 206 3.62 -0.89 8.29
C TYR A 206 3.71 -2.38 8.65
N GLY A 207 3.82 -3.28 7.67
CA GLY A 207 3.81 -4.73 7.88
C GLY A 207 5.15 -5.41 7.67
N HIS A 208 5.10 -6.64 7.20
CA HIS A 208 6.25 -7.52 7.01
C HIS A 208 7.22 -7.08 5.91
N ALA A 209 6.76 -6.28 4.94
CA ALA A 209 7.54 -5.87 3.78
C ALA A 209 8.25 -4.53 3.92
N ARG A 210 8.38 -3.96 5.14
CA ARG A 210 8.97 -2.62 5.37
C ARG A 210 10.34 -2.42 4.74
N ASN A 211 11.16 -3.45 4.68
CA ASN A 211 12.53 -3.40 4.16
C ASN A 211 12.74 -4.34 2.97
N VAL A 212 11.67 -4.80 2.33
CA VAL A 212 11.70 -5.73 1.20
C VAL A 212 11.40 -4.95 -0.09
N ALA A 213 12.28 -5.07 -1.09
CA ALA A 213 12.12 -4.34 -2.34
C ALA A 213 11.17 -5.06 -3.30
N ASP A 214 11.25 -6.39 -3.35
CA ASP A 214 10.49 -7.21 -4.28
C ASP A 214 9.64 -8.22 -3.50
N PHE A 215 8.33 -8.01 -3.47
CA PHE A 215 7.42 -8.91 -2.79
C PHE A 215 6.04 -8.95 -3.47
N VAL A 216 5.31 -10.01 -3.16
CA VAL A 216 3.93 -10.19 -3.59
C VAL A 216 3.01 -10.27 -2.37
N TYR A 217 1.87 -9.60 -2.45
CA TYR A 217 0.76 -9.75 -1.51
C TYR A 217 -0.36 -10.50 -2.21
N VAL A 218 -0.86 -11.56 -1.62
CA VAL A 218 -1.95 -12.37 -2.18
C VAL A 218 -3.13 -12.34 -1.22
N THR A 219 -4.26 -11.79 -1.66
CA THR A 219 -5.50 -11.90 -0.87
C THR A 219 -6.21 -13.20 -1.17
N VAL A 220 -6.67 -13.88 -0.11
CA VAL A 220 -7.46 -15.11 -0.16
C VAL A 220 -8.63 -14.98 0.80
N GLY A 221 -9.84 -15.18 0.31
CA GLY A 221 -11.02 -15.14 1.15
C GLY A 221 -12.31 -14.87 0.38
N GLU A 222 -13.32 -14.36 1.06
CA GLU A 222 -14.63 -14.04 0.47
C GLU A 222 -14.52 -13.06 -0.70
N GLY A 223 -13.55 -12.16 -0.61
CA GLY A 223 -13.15 -11.28 -1.70
C GLY A 223 -12.60 -12.01 -2.94
N GLY A 224 -12.39 -13.32 -2.89
CA GLY A 224 -11.76 -14.10 -3.94
C GLY A 224 -10.23 -14.02 -3.87
N PHE A 225 -9.59 -14.09 -5.04
CA PHE A 225 -8.14 -14.03 -5.20
C PHE A 225 -7.72 -12.74 -5.91
N GLY A 226 -6.68 -12.10 -5.41
CA GLY A 226 -6.03 -10.99 -6.05
C GLY A 226 -4.57 -10.92 -5.64
N ALA A 227 -3.73 -10.23 -6.41
CA ALA A 227 -2.34 -9.98 -6.03
C ALA A 227 -2.00 -8.49 -6.10
N GLY A 228 -1.29 -8.00 -5.09
CA GLY A 228 -0.59 -6.73 -5.10
C GLY A 228 0.90 -7.00 -5.30
N LEU A 229 1.50 -6.37 -6.31
CA LEU A 229 2.89 -6.59 -6.66
C LEU A 229 3.69 -5.34 -6.31
N VAL A 230 4.79 -5.52 -5.62
CA VAL A 230 5.76 -4.45 -5.33
C VAL A 230 7.10 -4.92 -5.88
N MET A 231 7.67 -4.15 -6.82
CA MET A 231 8.92 -4.45 -7.49
C MET A 231 9.84 -3.21 -7.42
N ASN A 232 11.10 -3.43 -7.08
CA ASN A 232 12.07 -2.35 -6.84
C ASN A 232 11.56 -1.31 -5.82
N GLY A 233 10.85 -1.76 -4.79
CA GLY A 233 10.28 -0.91 -3.74
C GLY A 233 9.08 -0.05 -4.17
N LYS A 234 8.47 -0.29 -5.35
CA LYS A 234 7.35 0.47 -5.90
C LYS A 234 6.18 -0.44 -6.28
N PRO A 235 4.92 0.02 -6.14
CA PRO A 235 3.78 -0.72 -6.66
C PRO A 235 3.92 -0.97 -8.16
N TYR A 236 3.82 -2.24 -8.56
CA TYR A 236 3.82 -2.60 -9.97
C TYR A 236 2.38 -2.69 -10.48
N VAL A 237 2.00 -1.77 -11.31
CA VAL A 237 0.63 -1.64 -11.83
C VAL A 237 0.45 -2.22 -13.22
N GLY A 238 1.54 -2.47 -13.96
CA GLY A 238 1.52 -2.87 -15.37
C GLY A 238 1.20 -1.70 -16.31
N ALA A 239 1.42 -1.90 -17.60
CA ALA A 239 1.25 -0.87 -18.62
C ALA A 239 -0.19 -0.30 -18.72
N ARG A 240 -1.19 -1.11 -18.38
CA ARG A 240 -2.61 -0.76 -18.42
C ARG A 240 -3.29 -0.84 -17.06
N MET A 241 -2.56 -0.76 -15.98
CA MET A 241 -3.04 -0.83 -14.59
C MET A 241 -3.71 -2.17 -14.20
N HIS A 242 -3.44 -3.26 -14.93
CA HIS A 242 -4.08 -4.57 -14.72
C HIS A 242 -3.16 -5.60 -14.07
N ALA A 243 -1.95 -5.25 -13.64
CA ALA A 243 -1.07 -6.20 -12.96
C ALA A 243 -1.72 -6.72 -11.66
N GLY A 244 -1.48 -8.00 -11.35
CA GLY A 244 -1.99 -8.62 -10.13
C GLY A 244 -3.39 -9.24 -10.24
N GLU A 245 -3.93 -9.45 -11.45
CA GLU A 245 -5.20 -10.16 -11.68
C GLU A 245 -5.05 -11.69 -11.49
N LEU A 246 -4.43 -12.11 -10.39
CA LEU A 246 -4.15 -13.51 -10.06
C LEU A 246 -5.39 -14.39 -10.09
N GLY A 247 -6.50 -13.89 -9.58
CA GLY A 247 -7.78 -14.61 -9.56
C GLY A 247 -8.31 -14.97 -10.94
N HIS A 248 -7.86 -14.29 -11.99
CA HIS A 248 -8.27 -14.57 -13.38
C HIS A 248 -7.24 -15.40 -14.18
N MET A 249 -6.19 -15.88 -13.53
CA MET A 249 -5.28 -16.86 -14.13
C MET A 249 -6.02 -18.19 -14.33
N THR A 250 -5.92 -18.79 -15.52
CA THR A 250 -6.51 -20.11 -15.81
C THR A 250 -5.70 -21.20 -15.10
N VAL A 251 -6.33 -21.93 -14.21
CA VAL A 251 -5.76 -23.10 -13.48
C VAL A 251 -6.43 -24.41 -13.88
N ASP A 252 -7.58 -24.35 -14.51
CA ASP A 252 -8.28 -25.51 -15.08
C ASP A 252 -8.83 -25.16 -16.49
N MET A 253 -8.21 -25.70 -17.52
CA MET A 253 -8.62 -25.46 -18.91
C MET A 253 -10.01 -26.02 -19.26
N ARG A 254 -10.57 -26.89 -18.44
CA ARG A 254 -11.92 -27.47 -18.57
C ARG A 254 -12.88 -26.99 -17.48
N GLY A 255 -12.44 -26.02 -16.67
CA GLY A 255 -13.22 -25.48 -15.57
C GLY A 255 -14.44 -24.65 -16.03
N GLN A 256 -15.15 -24.12 -15.05
CA GLN A 256 -16.33 -23.30 -15.29
C GLN A 256 -15.98 -21.94 -15.95
N ARG A 257 -16.99 -21.37 -16.61
CA ARG A 257 -16.88 -20.02 -17.20
C ARG A 257 -16.90 -18.98 -16.09
N CYS A 258 -15.87 -18.16 -16.04
CA CYS A 258 -15.76 -17.04 -15.12
C CYS A 258 -16.55 -15.82 -15.63
N SER A 259 -17.02 -14.98 -14.74
CA SER A 259 -17.67 -13.68 -15.04
C SER A 259 -16.81 -12.71 -15.85
N CYS A 260 -15.48 -12.90 -15.89
CA CYS A 260 -14.59 -12.12 -16.75
C CYS A 260 -14.64 -12.54 -18.23
N GLY A 261 -15.31 -13.66 -18.55
CA GLY A 261 -15.42 -14.25 -19.88
C GLY A 261 -14.47 -15.41 -20.16
N ASN A 262 -13.43 -15.60 -19.33
CA ASN A 262 -12.47 -16.70 -19.44
C ASN A 262 -13.01 -18.00 -18.81
N ILE A 263 -12.31 -19.11 -18.98
CA ILE A 263 -12.67 -20.46 -18.45
C ILE A 263 -11.61 -20.87 -17.44
N GLY A 264 -12.03 -21.45 -16.30
CA GLY A 264 -11.16 -22.07 -15.29
C GLY A 264 -10.27 -21.08 -14.56
N CYS A 265 -10.73 -19.84 -14.37
CA CYS A 265 -10.05 -18.86 -13.53
C CYS A 265 -9.88 -19.35 -12.09
N LEU A 266 -8.74 -19.09 -11.48
CA LEU A 266 -8.41 -19.46 -10.10
C LEU A 266 -9.53 -19.07 -9.11
N ALA A 267 -10.04 -17.85 -9.17
CA ALA A 267 -11.11 -17.38 -8.28
C ALA A 267 -12.42 -18.16 -8.47
N GLU A 268 -12.70 -18.62 -9.69
CA GLU A 268 -13.91 -19.37 -9.99
C GLU A 268 -13.81 -20.80 -9.48
N VAL A 269 -12.72 -21.50 -9.81
CA VAL A 269 -12.53 -22.90 -9.39
C VAL A 269 -12.35 -23.02 -7.87
N ALA A 270 -11.74 -22.05 -7.21
CA ALA A 270 -11.56 -22.01 -5.77
C ALA A 270 -12.80 -21.56 -4.99
N SER A 271 -13.85 -21.08 -5.64
CA SER A 271 -15.04 -20.52 -4.98
C SER A 271 -15.76 -21.52 -4.07
N SER A 272 -15.85 -22.80 -4.48
CA SER A 272 -16.40 -23.87 -3.67
C SER A 272 -15.53 -24.20 -2.46
N ALA A 273 -14.21 -24.23 -2.64
CA ALA A 273 -13.26 -24.50 -1.57
C ALA A 273 -13.24 -23.37 -0.51
N ILE A 274 -13.47 -22.10 -0.91
CA ILE A 274 -13.65 -20.99 0.04
C ILE A 274 -14.92 -21.22 0.88
N ARG A 275 -16.02 -21.63 0.27
CA ARG A 275 -17.27 -21.93 1.00
C ARG A 275 -17.10 -23.12 1.95
N GLU A 276 -16.42 -24.17 1.50
CA GLU A 276 -16.11 -25.34 2.32
C GLU A 276 -15.26 -24.96 3.54
N TRP A 277 -14.20 -24.16 3.35
CA TRP A 277 -13.38 -23.66 4.45
C TRP A 277 -14.23 -22.90 5.48
N LYS A 278 -15.08 -21.99 5.03
CA LYS A 278 -15.96 -21.21 5.91
C LYS A 278 -17.00 -22.06 6.65
N ALA A 279 -17.36 -23.19 6.10
CA ALA A 279 -18.23 -24.17 6.75
C ALA A 279 -17.48 -25.10 7.73
N GLY A 280 -16.19 -24.88 7.98
CA GLY A 280 -15.35 -25.68 8.88
C GLY A 280 -14.74 -26.92 8.24
N GLY A 281 -14.71 -26.98 6.90
CA GLY A 281 -14.04 -28.06 6.16
C GLY A 281 -12.50 -27.98 6.28
N ALA A 282 -11.81 -29.08 5.91
CA ALA A 282 -10.36 -29.20 6.01
C ALA A 282 -9.59 -28.19 5.15
N GLY A 283 -10.18 -27.74 4.04
CA GLY A 283 -9.64 -26.68 3.17
C GLY A 283 -8.45 -27.13 2.32
N ASP A 284 -8.19 -28.42 2.15
CA ASP A 284 -7.06 -28.93 1.35
C ASP A 284 -7.11 -28.37 -0.09
N ALA A 285 -8.27 -28.38 -0.72
CA ALA A 285 -8.45 -27.84 -2.06
C ALA A 285 -8.13 -26.34 -2.13
N LEU A 286 -8.50 -25.55 -1.11
CA LEU A 286 -8.19 -24.12 -1.06
C LEU A 286 -6.71 -23.85 -0.92
N VAL A 287 -6.00 -24.65 -0.09
CA VAL A 287 -4.55 -24.60 0.05
C VAL A 287 -3.88 -24.91 -1.30
N GLU A 288 -4.32 -25.96 -1.98
CA GLU A 288 -3.81 -26.37 -3.30
C GLU A 288 -3.98 -25.28 -4.36
N TYR A 289 -5.16 -24.67 -4.46
CA TYR A 289 -5.41 -23.56 -5.40
C TYR A 289 -4.57 -22.33 -5.06
N THR A 290 -4.47 -21.98 -3.79
CA THR A 290 -3.66 -20.86 -3.34
C THR A 290 -2.18 -21.07 -3.64
N ALA A 291 -1.66 -22.27 -3.33
CA ALA A 291 -0.29 -22.63 -3.63
C ALA A 291 0.00 -22.61 -5.14
N THR A 292 -0.93 -23.07 -5.98
CA THR A 292 -0.79 -23.02 -7.45
C THR A 292 -0.62 -21.57 -7.94
N GLY A 293 -1.45 -20.65 -7.43
CA GLY A 293 -1.31 -19.24 -7.74
C GLY A 293 0.00 -18.65 -7.23
N LEU A 294 0.40 -18.98 -6.01
CA LEU A 294 1.62 -18.49 -5.39
C LEU A 294 2.88 -19.01 -6.13
N VAL A 295 2.93 -20.29 -6.46
CA VAL A 295 4.03 -20.90 -7.24
C VAL A 295 4.20 -20.19 -8.59
N SER A 296 3.09 -19.86 -9.26
CA SER A 296 3.15 -19.11 -10.52
C SER A 296 3.77 -17.73 -10.33
N LEU A 297 3.41 -16.99 -9.27
CA LEU A 297 4.03 -15.72 -8.95
C LEU A 297 5.51 -15.86 -8.60
N ILE A 298 5.88 -16.87 -7.82
CA ILE A 298 7.27 -17.15 -7.46
C ILE A 298 8.10 -17.43 -8.71
N ASN A 299 7.64 -18.32 -9.58
CA ASN A 299 8.38 -18.71 -10.79
C ASN A 299 8.49 -17.58 -11.82
N LEU A 300 7.56 -16.62 -11.83
CA LEU A 300 7.53 -15.53 -12.82
C LEU A 300 8.22 -14.27 -12.31
N LEU A 301 8.21 -14.00 -11.01
CA LEU A 301 8.61 -12.71 -10.45
C LEU A 301 9.79 -12.80 -9.49
N ASP A 302 10.12 -14.01 -9.01
CA ASP A 302 11.22 -14.27 -8.05
C ASP A 302 11.22 -13.29 -6.85
N PRO A 303 10.12 -13.18 -6.08
CA PRO A 303 10.03 -12.23 -4.98
C PRO A 303 10.83 -12.71 -3.75
N GLU A 304 11.33 -11.77 -2.93
CA GLU A 304 11.97 -12.07 -1.65
C GLU A 304 10.97 -12.53 -0.57
N LEU A 305 9.71 -12.08 -0.71
CA LEU A 305 8.67 -12.29 0.29
C LEU A 305 7.30 -12.46 -0.39
N ALA A 306 6.51 -13.38 0.13
CA ALA A 306 5.07 -13.49 -0.18
C ALA A 306 4.26 -13.26 1.09
N VAL A 307 3.33 -12.31 1.07
CA VAL A 307 2.42 -12.06 2.19
C VAL A 307 1.03 -12.53 1.80
N LEU A 308 0.46 -13.42 2.58
CA LEU A 308 -0.93 -13.88 2.42
C LEU A 308 -1.86 -13.06 3.31
N GLY A 309 -2.88 -12.47 2.72
CA GLY A 309 -3.86 -11.63 3.39
C GLY A 309 -5.30 -11.98 3.00
N GLY A 310 -6.25 -11.14 3.40
CA GLY A 310 -7.68 -11.46 3.34
C GLY A 310 -8.13 -12.23 4.57
N ASP A 311 -9.42 -12.54 4.66
CA ASP A 311 -10.02 -13.19 5.84
C ASP A 311 -9.51 -14.63 6.07
N ILE A 312 -9.06 -15.31 5.04
CA ILE A 312 -8.47 -16.65 5.13
C ILE A 312 -6.94 -16.60 5.06
N GLY A 313 -6.38 -15.86 4.11
CA GLY A 313 -4.94 -15.79 3.91
C GLY A 313 -4.16 -15.23 5.11
N SER A 314 -4.80 -14.40 5.95
CA SER A 314 -4.20 -13.86 7.17
C SER A 314 -4.09 -14.87 8.33
N LEU A 315 -4.63 -16.08 8.18
CA LEU A 315 -4.53 -17.12 9.20
C LEU A 315 -3.15 -17.79 9.13
N PRO A 316 -2.36 -17.78 10.22
CA PRO A 316 -1.00 -18.33 10.19
C PRO A 316 -0.95 -19.82 9.81
N GLU A 317 -1.91 -20.62 10.27
CA GLU A 317 -2.02 -22.04 9.93
C GLU A 317 -2.32 -22.27 8.45
N PHE A 318 -3.12 -21.40 7.81
CA PHE A 318 -3.38 -21.47 6.38
C PHE A 318 -2.11 -21.10 5.59
N ALA A 319 -1.43 -20.03 5.97
CA ALA A 319 -0.19 -19.61 5.32
C ALA A 319 0.91 -20.68 5.39
N ALA A 320 1.07 -21.33 6.54
CA ALA A 320 2.03 -22.42 6.71
C ALA A 320 1.74 -23.62 5.80
N ARG A 321 0.47 -23.99 5.64
CA ARG A 321 0.06 -25.07 4.73
C ARG A 321 0.33 -24.71 3.27
N VAL A 322 0.00 -23.48 2.87
CA VAL A 322 0.28 -22.98 1.52
C VAL A 322 1.79 -22.95 1.24
N GLU A 323 2.60 -22.51 2.21
CA GLU A 323 4.05 -22.51 2.09
C GLU A 323 4.60 -23.93 1.87
N ALA A 324 4.13 -24.92 2.63
CA ALA A 324 4.56 -26.30 2.51
C ALA A 324 4.35 -26.84 1.09
N VAL A 325 3.14 -26.67 0.54
CA VAL A 325 2.81 -27.09 -0.83
C VAL A 325 3.60 -26.30 -1.88
N ALA A 326 3.73 -24.98 -1.70
CA ALA A 326 4.48 -24.14 -2.64
C ALA A 326 5.97 -24.51 -2.68
N ARG A 327 6.56 -24.85 -1.56
CA ARG A 327 7.96 -25.29 -1.43
C ARG A 327 8.26 -26.56 -2.24
N GLU A 328 7.31 -27.47 -2.33
CA GLU A 328 7.45 -28.72 -3.11
C GLU A 328 7.36 -28.46 -4.62
N ARG A 329 6.72 -27.39 -5.05
CA ARG A 329 6.33 -27.16 -6.46
C ARG A 329 7.07 -26.00 -7.14
N ALA A 330 7.62 -25.05 -6.38
CA ALA A 330 8.32 -23.93 -6.95
C ALA A 330 9.67 -24.37 -7.56
N LEU A 331 9.97 -23.87 -8.75
CA LEU A 331 11.25 -24.13 -9.43
C LEU A 331 12.35 -23.24 -8.86
N LEU A 332 12.93 -23.64 -7.75
CA LEU A 332 13.96 -22.89 -7.04
C LEU A 332 15.14 -23.75 -6.64
N ALA A 333 16.31 -23.18 -6.54
CA ALA A 333 17.46 -23.86 -5.94
C ALA A 333 17.22 -24.08 -4.42
N PRO A 334 17.84 -25.09 -3.84
CA PRO A 334 17.71 -25.37 -2.40
C PRO A 334 18.04 -24.12 -1.55
N GLY A 335 17.15 -23.78 -0.63
CA GLY A 335 17.31 -22.62 0.26
C GLY A 335 16.91 -21.25 -0.34
N GLN A 336 16.41 -21.21 -1.56
CA GLN A 336 15.99 -19.95 -2.23
C GLN A 336 14.48 -19.70 -2.16
N MET A 337 13.71 -20.51 -1.44
CA MET A 337 12.27 -20.27 -1.27
C MET A 337 12.04 -18.89 -0.62
N PRO A 338 11.24 -18.01 -1.21
CA PRO A 338 10.85 -16.77 -0.56
C PRO A 338 10.13 -17.06 0.76
N ARG A 339 10.25 -16.16 1.70
CA ARG A 339 9.48 -16.26 2.94
C ARG A 339 7.99 -16.13 2.62
N VAL A 340 7.18 -17.05 3.12
CA VAL A 340 5.71 -16.95 3.04
C VAL A 340 5.19 -16.65 4.43
N VAL A 341 4.45 -15.55 4.59
CA VAL A 341 3.94 -15.11 5.89
C VAL A 341 2.47 -14.71 5.77
N SER A 342 1.72 -14.84 6.85
CA SER A 342 0.39 -14.26 6.96
C SER A 342 0.47 -12.76 7.28
N SER A 343 -0.43 -11.96 6.71
CA SER A 343 -0.54 -10.54 7.04
C SER A 343 -0.94 -10.34 8.51
N GLN A 344 -0.24 -9.44 9.20
CA GLN A 344 -0.57 -9.04 10.56
C GLN A 344 -1.44 -7.77 10.61
N LEU A 345 -1.66 -7.13 9.47
CA LEU A 345 -2.42 -5.88 9.40
C LEU A 345 -3.94 -6.12 9.39
N GLY A 346 -4.39 -7.36 9.12
CA GLY A 346 -5.79 -7.74 9.13
C GLY A 346 -6.66 -6.79 8.29
N ASP A 347 -7.83 -6.45 8.80
CA ASP A 347 -8.78 -5.51 8.16
C ASP A 347 -8.21 -4.10 7.94
N MET A 348 -7.11 -3.75 8.64
CA MET A 348 -6.48 -2.43 8.51
C MET A 348 -5.48 -2.35 7.35
N GLY A 349 -5.10 -3.46 6.73
CA GLY A 349 -4.07 -3.48 5.69
C GLY A 349 -4.36 -2.53 4.52
N VAL A 350 -5.59 -2.54 4.02
CA VAL A 350 -6.06 -1.63 2.95
C VAL A 350 -6.04 -0.18 3.41
N ALA A 351 -6.60 0.10 4.59
CA ALA A 351 -6.70 1.44 5.16
C ALA A 351 -5.31 2.08 5.39
N LEU A 352 -4.40 1.31 5.98
CA LEU A 352 -3.01 1.73 6.20
C LEU A 352 -2.28 1.97 4.88
N GLY A 353 -2.49 1.09 3.91
CA GLY A 353 -1.91 1.26 2.58
C GLY A 353 -2.43 2.50 1.86
N LEU A 354 -3.73 2.79 1.94
CA LEU A 354 -4.31 4.03 1.42
C LEU A 354 -3.67 5.26 2.06
N ALA A 355 -3.54 5.29 3.39
CA ALA A 355 -2.90 6.39 4.08
C ALA A 355 -1.45 6.58 3.61
N GLY A 356 -0.68 5.50 3.51
CA GLY A 356 0.68 5.53 2.97
C GLY A 356 0.74 6.10 1.55
N LEU A 357 -0.14 5.64 0.64
CA LEU A 357 -0.22 6.14 -0.73
C LEU A 357 -0.64 7.62 -0.82
N VAL A 358 -1.59 8.05 0.02
CA VAL A 358 -2.00 9.47 0.11
C VAL A 358 -0.83 10.33 0.56
N PHE A 359 -0.10 9.93 1.60
CA PHE A 359 1.07 10.65 2.06
C PHE A 359 2.18 10.65 1.02
N ASP A 360 2.47 9.52 0.37
CA ASP A 360 3.52 9.44 -0.65
C ASP A 360 3.20 10.32 -1.87
N LYS A 361 1.92 10.41 -2.28
CA LYS A 361 1.51 11.17 -3.46
C LYS A 361 1.34 12.66 -3.19
N PHE A 362 0.70 13.03 -2.09
CA PHE A 362 0.24 14.40 -1.88
C PHE A 362 1.02 15.16 -0.81
N TYR A 363 1.49 14.47 0.22
CA TYR A 363 2.15 15.13 1.33
C TYR A 363 3.66 15.25 1.14
N TRP A 364 4.34 14.14 0.87
CA TRP A 364 5.79 14.17 0.70
C TRP A 364 6.21 14.92 -0.57
N GLY A 365 5.38 14.89 -1.62
CA GLY A 365 5.57 15.70 -2.83
C GLY A 365 5.52 17.18 -2.53
N GLU A 366 4.52 17.67 -1.80
CA GLU A 366 4.31 19.09 -1.48
C GLU A 366 5.19 19.60 -0.34
N ALA A 367 5.33 18.85 0.75
CA ALA A 367 6.19 19.25 1.88
C ALA A 367 7.65 19.44 1.47
N LEU A 368 8.07 18.79 0.38
CA LEU A 368 9.40 18.95 -0.20
C LEU A 368 9.42 19.92 -1.41
N ALA A 369 8.26 20.39 -1.87
CA ALA A 369 8.13 21.25 -3.04
C ALA A 369 8.18 22.76 -2.69
N HIS A 370 8.06 23.14 -1.42
CA HIS A 370 8.09 24.55 -1.01
C HIS A 370 9.40 25.29 -1.36
N ASP A 371 10.43 24.55 -1.85
CA ASP A 371 11.67 25.13 -2.37
C ASP A 371 12.03 24.68 -3.80
N LEU A 372 11.11 24.06 -4.58
CA LEU A 372 11.45 23.53 -5.89
C LEU A 372 10.37 23.77 -6.96
N PRO A 373 10.72 24.38 -8.13
CA PRO A 373 9.81 24.42 -9.26
C PRO A 373 9.53 23.02 -9.80
N ALA A 374 8.28 22.80 -10.24
CA ALA A 374 7.71 21.55 -10.72
C ALA A 374 8.65 20.73 -11.63
N VAL A 375 9.33 19.73 -11.07
CA VAL A 375 10.14 18.74 -11.81
C VAL A 375 9.47 17.37 -11.84
N ALA A 376 8.34 17.22 -11.15
CA ALA A 376 7.62 15.94 -11.07
C ALA A 376 6.99 15.47 -12.41
N GLU A 377 6.82 16.36 -13.40
CA GLU A 377 6.22 15.99 -14.69
C GLU A 377 7.20 15.50 -15.76
N ARG A 378 8.53 15.59 -15.55
CA ARG A 378 9.52 15.25 -16.57
C ARG A 378 10.27 13.92 -16.37
N ALA A 379 9.97 13.17 -15.33
CA ALA A 379 10.57 11.85 -15.13
C ALA A 379 9.83 10.69 -15.84
N THR A 380 8.80 10.98 -16.61
CA THR A 380 8.08 10.01 -17.46
C THR A 380 8.44 10.16 -18.94
N VAL A 381 9.68 10.50 -19.26
CA VAL A 381 10.11 10.55 -20.66
C VAL A 381 11.07 9.42 -20.98
N SER A 382 10.55 8.58 -21.85
CA SER A 382 11.18 7.75 -22.88
C SER A 382 12.08 6.58 -22.44
N TYR A 383 11.46 5.42 -22.36
CA TYR A 383 12.01 4.28 -23.09
C TYR A 383 11.18 4.12 -24.37
N ARG A 384 11.65 4.71 -25.45
CA ARG A 384 11.36 4.31 -26.83
C ARG A 384 12.64 3.82 -27.46
N SER A 385 12.51 2.65 -28.08
CA SER A 385 13.43 1.89 -28.94
C SER A 385 14.58 1.22 -28.25
#